data_7e789f151a7231c0827f022578b46115
#
_entry.id   7e789f151a7231c0827f022578b46115
#
_cell.length_a   1.000
_cell.length_b   1.000
_cell.length_c   1.000
_cell.angle_alpha   90.00
_cell.angle_beta   90.00
_cell.angle_gamma   90.00
#
_symmetry.space_group_name_H-M   'P 1'
#
loop_
_entity.id
_entity.type
_entity.pdbx_description
1 polymer ?
#
loop_
_entity_poly.entity_id
_entity_poly.type
_entity_poly.pdbx_seq_one_letter_code
_entity_poly.pdbx_strand_id
1 'polypeptide(L)'
;MLWLSGMLITADRLNNYDLDDETTSGFVIASGWTLNNFWANRSRSTVEMNIYVLRSGADITATTGNIADTAVGTAPSGWRPNSASTINGHWDDGTASGGWVVGTDGVCTLRTASSSIVTNRNVRMHIVFNKEP
;
A
#
# COMPACT_ATOMS: atom_id res chain seq x y z
N MET A 1 8.93 -6.05 25.09
CA MET A 1 8.91 -7.11 26.14
C MET A 1 10.07 -6.89 27.10
N LEU A 2 9.80 -7.00 28.38
CA LEU A 2 10.85 -6.99 29.41
C LEU A 2 11.34 -8.42 29.64
N TRP A 3 12.66 -8.60 29.57
CA TRP A 3 13.29 -9.87 29.93
C TRP A 3 13.74 -9.81 31.38
N LEU A 4 13.25 -10.74 32.17
CA LEU A 4 13.62 -10.86 33.57
C LEU A 4 14.87 -11.71 33.72
N SER A 5 15.64 -11.45 34.77
CA SER A 5 16.80 -12.27 35.11
C SER A 5 16.38 -13.74 35.29
N GLY A 6 17.12 -14.64 34.66
CA GLY A 6 16.81 -16.07 34.65
C GLY A 6 15.75 -16.51 33.66
N MET A 7 15.20 -15.59 32.87
CA MET A 7 14.25 -15.96 31.82
C MET A 7 14.95 -16.74 30.71
N LEU A 8 14.41 -17.91 30.37
CA LEU A 8 14.95 -18.73 29.27
C LEU A 8 14.53 -18.12 27.93
N ILE A 9 15.51 -17.91 27.04
CA ILE A 9 15.25 -17.50 25.66
C ILE A 9 15.10 -18.78 24.82
N THR A 10 13.88 -18.97 24.28
CA THR A 10 13.56 -20.10 23.41
C THR A 10 13.29 -19.62 21.98
N ALA A 11 13.30 -20.55 21.03
CA ALA A 11 12.94 -20.25 19.64
C ALA A 11 11.53 -19.65 19.56
N ASP A 12 10.57 -20.15 20.32
CA ASP A 12 9.21 -19.61 20.34
C ASP A 12 9.16 -18.17 20.85
N ARG A 13 9.95 -17.86 21.87
CA ARG A 13 10.03 -16.49 22.41
C ARG A 13 10.66 -15.54 21.42
N LEU A 14 11.69 -15.97 20.70
CA LEU A 14 12.29 -15.18 19.63
C LEU A 14 11.33 -14.98 18.46
N ASN A 15 10.59 -16.03 18.10
CA ASN A 15 9.62 -15.96 17.01
C ASN A 15 8.41 -15.09 17.35
N ASN A 16 8.10 -14.92 18.63
CA ASN A 16 7.03 -14.03 19.09
C ASN A 16 7.46 -12.56 19.16
N TYR A 17 8.76 -12.28 18.95
CA TYR A 17 9.19 -10.92 18.69
C TYR A 17 8.77 -10.55 17.28
N ASP A 18 8.10 -9.41 17.17
CA ASP A 18 7.79 -8.84 15.87
C ASP A 18 9.09 -8.39 15.22
N LEU A 19 9.71 -9.28 14.50
CA LEU A 19 10.83 -8.93 13.66
C LEU A 19 10.33 -8.12 12.46
N ASP A 20 11.13 -7.18 12.02
CA ASP A 20 10.86 -6.46 10.78
C ASP A 20 10.84 -7.48 9.64
N ASP A 21 9.85 -7.34 8.78
CA ASP A 21 9.68 -8.18 7.60
C ASP A 21 9.37 -7.29 6.41
N GLU A 22 9.83 -7.67 5.24
CA GLU A 22 9.61 -6.89 4.02
C GLU A 22 9.30 -7.81 2.84
N THR A 23 8.61 -7.26 1.84
CA THR A 23 8.32 -7.95 0.60
C THR A 23 8.38 -7.00 -0.58
N THR A 24 8.82 -7.53 -1.73
CA THR A 24 8.78 -6.85 -3.02
C THR A 24 7.94 -7.63 -4.03
N SER A 25 7.24 -8.66 -3.60
CA SER A 25 6.47 -9.56 -4.45
C SER A 25 5.02 -9.69 -3.98
N GLY A 26 4.20 -10.28 -4.82
CA GLY A 26 2.82 -10.60 -4.47
C GLY A 26 1.79 -9.52 -4.78
N PHE A 27 2.21 -8.34 -5.24
CA PHE A 27 1.26 -7.32 -5.70
C PHE A 27 0.71 -7.72 -7.08
N VAL A 28 -0.61 -7.77 -7.18
CA VAL A 28 -1.30 -8.13 -8.44
C VAL A 28 -1.76 -6.85 -9.11
N ILE A 29 -1.14 -6.49 -10.22
CA ILE A 29 -1.45 -5.27 -10.96
C ILE A 29 -2.82 -5.35 -11.65
N ALA A 30 -3.58 -4.26 -11.64
CA ALA A 30 -4.84 -4.16 -12.36
C ALA A 30 -4.64 -3.76 -13.83
N SER A 31 -5.66 -4.01 -14.65
CA SER A 31 -5.67 -3.60 -16.05
C SER A 31 -5.50 -2.08 -16.18
N GLY A 32 -4.74 -1.64 -17.18
CA GLY A 32 -4.44 -0.23 -17.42
C GLY A 32 -3.24 0.31 -16.66
N TRP A 33 -2.52 -0.55 -15.96
CA TRP A 33 -1.31 -0.20 -15.21
C TRP A 33 -0.19 -1.18 -15.49
N THR A 34 1.04 -0.69 -15.40
CA THR A 34 2.25 -1.51 -15.43
C THR A 34 2.96 -1.33 -14.10
N LEU A 35 3.29 -2.42 -13.43
CA LEU A 35 4.01 -2.39 -12.17
C LEU A 35 5.50 -2.14 -12.43
N ASN A 36 6.02 -1.02 -11.92
CA ASN A 36 7.46 -0.73 -11.95
C ASN A 36 8.15 -1.27 -10.70
N ASN A 37 7.54 -1.07 -9.53
CA ASN A 37 8.06 -1.56 -8.27
C ASN A 37 6.97 -1.63 -7.22
N PHE A 38 7.08 -2.61 -6.34
CA PHE A 38 6.26 -2.75 -5.14
C PHE A 38 7.20 -3.08 -3.98
N TRP A 39 7.01 -2.39 -2.87
CA TRP A 39 7.75 -2.67 -1.65
C TRP A 39 6.86 -2.40 -0.45
N ALA A 40 6.86 -3.33 0.49
CA ALA A 40 6.17 -3.18 1.75
C ALA A 40 7.06 -3.67 2.89
N ASN A 41 7.00 -2.95 4.00
CA ASN A 41 7.69 -3.28 5.23
C ASN A 41 6.67 -3.35 6.37
N ARG A 42 6.82 -4.31 7.24
CA ARG A 42 6.00 -4.39 8.45
C ARG A 42 6.89 -4.60 9.67
N SER A 43 6.52 -3.93 10.73
CA SER A 43 7.19 -3.98 12.01
C SER A 43 6.11 -3.93 13.08
N ARG A 44 6.02 -4.96 13.90
CA ARG A 44 4.94 -5.12 14.89
C ARG A 44 3.56 -5.05 14.24
N SER A 45 2.79 -4.03 14.56
CA SER A 45 1.44 -3.81 14.02
C SER A 45 1.40 -2.84 12.85
N THR A 46 2.55 -2.27 12.45
CA THR A 46 2.62 -1.23 11.43
C THR A 46 3.05 -1.81 10.10
N VAL A 47 2.37 -1.41 9.03
CA VAL A 47 2.73 -1.71 7.64
C VAL A 47 2.95 -0.39 6.91
N GLU A 48 4.09 -0.29 6.22
CA GLU A 48 4.37 0.76 5.23
C GLU A 48 4.39 0.13 3.85
N MET A 49 3.74 0.77 2.89
CA MET A 49 3.63 0.24 1.54
C MET A 49 3.94 1.32 0.53
N ASN A 50 4.78 0.99 -0.45
CA ASN A 50 5.11 1.83 -1.59
C ASN A 50 4.79 1.09 -2.87
N ILE A 51 4.03 1.72 -3.75
CA ILE A 51 3.61 1.16 -5.03
C ILE A 51 4.00 2.15 -6.11
N TYR A 52 4.82 1.71 -7.05
CA TYR A 52 5.29 2.53 -8.16
C TYR A 52 4.80 1.90 -9.46
N VAL A 53 3.93 2.62 -10.17
CA VAL A 53 3.24 2.12 -11.37
C VAL A 53 3.32 3.13 -12.51
N LEU A 54 3.17 2.64 -13.72
CA LEU A 54 3.01 3.44 -14.93
C LEU A 54 1.57 3.33 -15.41
N ARG A 55 0.95 4.47 -15.73
CA ARG A 55 -0.36 4.46 -16.38
C ARG A 55 -0.18 4.02 -17.83
N SER A 56 -0.62 2.81 -18.15
CA SER A 56 -0.57 2.25 -19.52
C SER A 56 -1.92 2.29 -20.23
N GLY A 57 -3.00 2.52 -19.49
CA GLY A 57 -4.34 2.69 -20.03
C GLY A 57 -4.65 4.13 -20.45
N ALA A 58 -5.90 4.41 -20.78
CA ALA A 58 -6.37 5.74 -21.16
C ALA A 58 -6.20 6.75 -20.01
N ASP A 59 -6.23 8.03 -20.34
CA ASP A 59 -6.17 9.12 -19.36
C ASP A 59 -7.31 8.97 -18.35
N ILE A 60 -7.00 9.28 -17.09
CA ILE A 60 -7.99 9.36 -16.02
C ILE A 60 -8.31 10.84 -15.82
N THR A 61 -9.51 11.24 -16.19
CA THR A 61 -9.93 12.63 -16.13
C THR A 61 -10.28 13.04 -14.71
N ALA A 62 -9.70 14.15 -14.25
CA ALA A 62 -10.05 14.77 -12.99
C ALA A 62 -11.05 15.92 -13.21
N THR A 63 -12.06 15.99 -12.36
CA THR A 63 -13.04 17.07 -12.33
C THR A 63 -13.16 17.60 -10.91
N THR A 64 -12.72 18.83 -10.70
CA THR A 64 -12.74 19.49 -9.38
C THR A 64 -12.14 18.64 -8.25
N GLY A 65 -10.99 18.03 -8.51
CA GLY A 65 -10.28 17.21 -7.53
C GLY A 65 -10.78 15.77 -7.39
N ASN A 66 -11.77 15.37 -8.16
CA ASN A 66 -12.33 14.03 -8.13
C ASN A 66 -12.02 13.26 -9.40
N ILE A 67 -11.79 11.96 -9.26
CA ILE A 67 -11.67 11.01 -10.38
C ILE A 67 -12.62 9.85 -10.14
N ALA A 68 -12.99 9.17 -11.23
CA ALA A 68 -13.67 7.89 -11.08
C ALA A 68 -12.77 6.93 -10.31
N ASP A 69 -13.32 6.20 -9.35
CA ASP A 69 -12.59 5.22 -8.57
C ASP A 69 -11.86 4.24 -9.49
N THR A 70 -10.55 4.22 -9.40
CA THR A 70 -9.71 3.45 -10.33
C THR A 70 -8.82 2.51 -9.54
N ALA A 71 -9.06 1.21 -9.67
CA ALA A 71 -8.20 0.20 -9.06
C ALA A 71 -6.83 0.16 -9.74
N VAL A 72 -5.77 0.15 -8.94
CA VAL A 72 -4.39 0.03 -9.41
C VAL A 72 -3.90 -1.40 -9.30
N GLY A 73 -4.35 -2.11 -8.29
CA GLY A 73 -3.96 -3.49 -8.06
C GLY A 73 -4.38 -3.97 -6.68
N THR A 74 -3.89 -5.14 -6.29
CA THR A 74 -4.25 -5.78 -5.04
C THR A 74 -2.99 -6.15 -4.26
N ALA A 75 -2.92 -5.68 -3.03
CA ALA A 75 -1.82 -5.97 -2.11
C ALA A 75 -1.84 -7.44 -1.67
N PRO A 76 -0.67 -8.06 -1.44
CA PRO A 76 -0.60 -9.45 -1.01
C PRO A 76 -1.25 -9.67 0.36
N SER A 77 -1.79 -10.87 0.56
CA SER A 77 -2.31 -11.29 1.87
C SER A 77 -1.21 -11.22 2.94
N GLY A 78 -1.57 -10.82 4.14
CA GLY A 78 -0.63 -10.59 5.24
C GLY A 78 -0.07 -9.17 5.30
N TRP A 79 -0.33 -8.36 4.29
CA TRP A 79 0.14 -6.97 4.16
C TRP A 79 -1.02 -5.99 3.99
N ARG A 80 -2.20 -6.40 4.40
CA ARG A 80 -3.45 -5.65 4.23
C ARG A 80 -3.92 -5.08 5.56
N PRO A 81 -4.68 -3.96 5.53
CA PRO A 81 -5.34 -3.48 6.73
C PRO A 81 -6.31 -4.54 7.27
N ASN A 82 -6.42 -4.62 8.59
CA ASN A 82 -7.36 -5.51 9.25
C ASN A 82 -8.52 -4.73 9.87
N SER A 83 -8.83 -3.59 9.28
CA SER A 83 -9.93 -2.72 9.67
C SER A 83 -11.12 -2.93 8.77
N ALA A 84 -12.33 -2.77 9.28
CA ALA A 84 -13.55 -2.81 8.48
C ALA A 84 -13.66 -1.64 7.49
N SER A 85 -12.88 -0.59 7.71
CA SER A 85 -12.86 0.61 6.86
C SER A 85 -11.63 0.60 5.95
N THR A 86 -11.72 1.31 4.83
CA THR A 86 -10.56 1.57 4.00
C THR A 86 -9.62 2.54 4.71
N ILE A 87 -8.32 2.39 4.43
CA ILE A 87 -7.27 3.27 4.94
C ILE A 87 -6.79 4.16 3.81
N ASN A 88 -6.60 5.44 4.10
CA ASN A 88 -6.21 6.45 3.12
C ASN A 88 -4.69 6.56 3.02
N GLY A 89 -4.20 6.68 1.78
CA GLY A 89 -2.81 6.99 1.47
C GLY A 89 -2.71 8.19 0.51
N HIS A 90 -1.48 8.52 0.16
CA HIS A 90 -1.14 9.61 -0.75
C HIS A 90 -0.49 9.07 -2.02
N TRP A 91 -0.74 9.73 -3.16
CA TRP A 91 -0.05 9.44 -4.41
C TRP A 91 0.39 10.73 -5.10
N ASP A 92 1.40 10.61 -5.96
CA ASP A 92 2.01 11.71 -6.71
C ASP A 92 2.51 11.21 -8.06
N ASP A 93 2.39 12.02 -9.11
CA ASP A 93 2.92 11.70 -10.44
C ASP A 93 3.95 12.74 -10.93
N GLY A 94 4.34 13.66 -10.05
CA GLY A 94 5.25 14.76 -10.37
C GLY A 94 4.56 16.01 -10.84
N THR A 95 3.31 15.95 -11.29
CA THR A 95 2.48 17.10 -11.71
C THR A 95 1.14 17.12 -11.04
N ALA A 96 0.59 15.95 -10.72
CA ALA A 96 -0.66 15.80 -10.00
C ALA A 96 -0.41 14.97 -8.74
N SER A 97 -1.29 15.13 -7.79
CA SER A 97 -1.28 14.36 -6.54
C SER A 97 -2.70 14.14 -6.06
N GLY A 98 -2.86 13.25 -5.11
CA GLY A 98 -4.17 12.98 -4.54
C GLY A 98 -4.16 11.86 -3.52
N GLY A 99 -5.34 11.34 -3.25
CA GLY A 99 -5.57 10.28 -2.29
C GLY A 99 -5.94 8.96 -2.94
N TRP A 100 -5.60 7.89 -2.24
CA TRP A 100 -6.00 6.54 -2.59
C TRP A 100 -6.36 5.79 -1.32
N VAL A 101 -7.02 4.66 -1.47
CA VAL A 101 -7.44 3.84 -0.34
C VAL A 101 -7.06 2.39 -0.58
N VAL A 102 -6.84 1.66 0.51
CA VAL A 102 -6.70 0.21 0.51
C VAL A 102 -7.69 -0.38 1.48
N GLY A 103 -8.38 -1.43 1.06
CA GLY A 103 -9.33 -2.16 1.89
C GLY A 103 -8.76 -3.44 2.47
N THR A 104 -9.57 -4.13 3.29
CA THR A 104 -9.20 -5.43 3.88
C THR A 104 -9.03 -6.53 2.83
N ASP A 105 -9.61 -6.36 1.65
CA ASP A 105 -9.41 -7.23 0.49
C ASP A 105 -8.08 -6.95 -0.25
N GLY A 106 -7.37 -5.91 0.15
CA GLY A 106 -6.11 -5.49 -0.45
C GLY A 106 -6.24 -4.65 -1.70
N VAL A 107 -7.45 -4.35 -2.17
CA VAL A 107 -7.63 -3.55 -3.39
C VAL A 107 -7.19 -2.11 -3.13
N CYS A 108 -6.27 -1.63 -3.96
CA CYS A 108 -5.72 -0.27 -3.92
C CYS A 108 -6.41 0.56 -4.99
N THR A 109 -7.11 1.61 -4.58
CA THR A 109 -7.99 2.40 -5.46
C THR A 109 -7.65 3.89 -5.36
N LEU A 110 -7.36 4.53 -6.49
CA LEU A 110 -7.22 5.99 -6.56
C LEU A 110 -8.60 6.64 -6.48
N ARG A 111 -8.72 7.70 -5.68
CA ARG A 111 -10.01 8.36 -5.39
C ARG A 111 -10.03 9.83 -5.80
N THR A 112 -8.93 10.54 -5.62
CA THR A 112 -8.85 11.98 -5.89
C THR A 112 -7.59 12.31 -6.66
N ALA A 113 -7.63 13.39 -7.43
CA ALA A 113 -6.50 13.89 -8.19
C ALA A 113 -6.61 15.41 -8.36
N SER A 114 -5.51 16.12 -8.16
CA SER A 114 -5.45 17.58 -8.38
C SER A 114 -5.56 17.94 -9.85
N SER A 115 -5.17 17.04 -10.75
CA SER A 115 -5.36 17.13 -12.20
C SER A 115 -5.38 15.73 -12.81
N SER A 116 -5.74 15.63 -14.08
CA SER A 116 -5.88 14.34 -14.77
C SER A 116 -4.56 13.57 -14.80
N ILE A 117 -4.66 12.25 -14.67
CA ILE A 117 -3.53 11.33 -14.79
C ILE A 117 -3.47 10.85 -16.24
N VAL A 118 -2.52 11.37 -16.98
CA VAL A 118 -2.40 11.04 -18.41
C VAL A 118 -1.63 9.75 -18.63
N THR A 119 -1.87 9.10 -19.76
CA THR A 119 -1.13 7.91 -20.19
C THR A 119 0.38 8.16 -20.16
N ASN A 120 1.15 7.14 -19.77
CA ASN A 120 2.60 7.16 -19.59
C ASN A 120 3.11 7.97 -18.40
N ARG A 121 2.24 8.37 -17.49
CA ARG A 121 2.65 8.95 -16.20
C ARG A 121 3.04 7.86 -15.21
N ASN A 122 4.13 8.10 -14.52
CA ASN A 122 4.55 7.29 -13.38
C ASN A 122 3.85 7.79 -12.13
N VAL A 123 3.14 6.91 -11.45
CA VAL A 123 2.42 7.21 -10.22
C VAL A 123 3.08 6.50 -9.06
N ARG A 124 3.41 7.25 -8.02
CA ARG A 124 3.96 6.74 -6.77
C ARG A 124 2.93 6.84 -5.67
N MET A 125 2.66 5.73 -5.02
CA MET A 125 1.67 5.60 -3.97
C MET A 125 2.35 5.20 -2.67
N HIS A 126 1.98 5.85 -1.58
CA HIS A 126 2.53 5.55 -0.27
C HIS A 126 1.42 5.53 0.77
N ILE A 127 1.55 4.61 1.72
CA ILE A 127 0.62 4.50 2.85
C ILE A 127 1.32 3.87 4.05
N VAL A 128 0.89 4.28 5.23
CA VAL A 128 1.22 3.62 6.50
C VAL A 128 -0.08 3.35 7.23
N PHE A 129 -0.24 2.14 7.74
CA PHE A 129 -1.42 1.77 8.50
C PHE A 129 -1.06 0.75 9.59
N ASN A 130 -1.96 0.63 10.55
CA ASN A 130 -1.84 -0.39 11.57
C ASN A 130 -2.52 -1.67 11.10
N LYS A 131 -1.77 -2.76 11.17
CA LYS A 131 -2.28 -4.11 10.99
C LYS A 131 -2.62 -4.65 12.38
N GLU A 132 -3.82 -5.16 12.56
CA GLU A 132 -4.14 -5.85 13.79
C GLU A 132 -3.35 -7.16 13.91
N PRO A 133 -2.94 -7.49 15.13
CA PRO A 133 -2.17 -8.70 15.38
C PRO A 133 -2.93 -9.98 15.05
#